data_4cfa46db6a51188742641922c8f6be45
#
_entry.id   4cfa46db6a51188742641922c8f6be45
#
_cell.length_a   1.000
_cell.length_b   1.000
_cell.length_c   1.000
_cell.angle_alpha   90.00
_cell.angle_beta   90.00
_cell.angle_gamma   90.00
#
_symmetry.space_group_name_H-M   'P 1'
#
loop_
_entity.id
_entity.type
_entity.pdbx_description
1 polymer ?
#
loop_
_entity_poly.entity_id
_entity_poly.type
_entity_poly.pdbx_seq_one_letter_code
_entity_poly.pdbx_strand_id
1 'polypeptide(L)'
;MNAPAPILIGHDGSKFSRAAARRGLSLARALGLPVRILRSWSISTAPRPATWSPGFVPPREDFAAAVAEALRQDVAPLLAEYPDVQVTFETPHGAAGRELIRASEQAEVLVVGTRGLGGFAGLLLGSVSDQCVEHAACDVLVVRTPGIDQAPGRTLPLDATLEG
;
A
#
# COMPACT_ATOMS: atom_id res chain seq x y z
N MET A 1 0.72 29.47 -1.90
CA MET A 1 -0.14 28.35 -2.34
C MET A 1 0.43 27.07 -1.75
N ASN A 2 -0.36 26.34 -0.99
CA ASN A 2 0.06 25.02 -0.52
C ASN A 2 0.16 24.07 -1.73
N ALA A 3 1.18 23.21 -1.75
CA ALA A 3 1.23 22.12 -2.72
C ALA A 3 -0.02 21.24 -2.59
N PRO A 4 -0.55 20.70 -3.69
CA PRO A 4 -1.71 19.82 -3.62
C PRO A 4 -1.41 18.59 -2.77
N ALA A 5 -2.39 18.14 -2.01
CA ALA A 5 -2.25 16.93 -1.19
C ALA A 5 -2.01 15.70 -2.09
N PRO A 6 -1.03 14.84 -1.77
CA PRO A 6 -0.70 13.69 -2.61
C PRO A 6 -1.72 12.57 -2.49
N ILE A 7 -1.75 11.70 -3.50
CA ILE A 7 -2.31 10.36 -3.33
C ILE A 7 -1.32 9.54 -2.50
N LEU A 8 -1.74 9.08 -1.34
CA LEU A 8 -0.94 8.20 -0.47
C LEU A 8 -1.20 6.74 -0.84
N ILE A 9 -0.14 5.96 -1.08
CA ILE A 9 -0.25 4.54 -1.40
C ILE A 9 0.48 3.71 -0.35
N GLY A 10 -0.23 2.79 0.28
CA GLY A 10 0.36 1.78 1.16
C GLY A 10 0.95 0.63 0.36
N HIS A 11 2.22 0.30 0.59
CA HIS A 11 2.94 -0.76 -0.11
C HIS A 11 3.71 -1.68 0.84
N ASP A 12 3.57 -3.00 0.68
CA ASP A 12 4.25 -4.01 1.50
C ASP A 12 5.02 -5.06 0.67
N GLY A 13 5.06 -4.90 -0.66
CA GLY A 13 5.68 -5.85 -1.59
C GLY A 13 4.74 -6.97 -2.05
N SER A 14 3.51 -7.04 -1.55
CA SER A 14 2.52 -8.02 -1.98
C SER A 14 1.94 -7.70 -3.37
N LYS A 15 1.34 -8.70 -4.01
CA LYS A 15 0.57 -8.50 -5.25
C LYS A 15 -0.61 -7.55 -5.08
N PHE A 16 -1.21 -7.52 -3.88
CA PHE A 16 -2.32 -6.63 -3.54
C PHE A 16 -1.85 -5.17 -3.47
N SER A 17 -0.72 -4.91 -2.84
CA SER A 17 -0.15 -3.57 -2.78
C SER A 17 0.36 -3.08 -4.14
N ARG A 18 0.83 -3.98 -5.03
CA ARG A 18 1.16 -3.61 -6.42
C ARG A 18 -0.08 -3.22 -7.22
N ALA A 19 -1.19 -3.93 -7.05
CA ALA A 19 -2.47 -3.55 -7.66
C ALA A 19 -2.96 -2.19 -7.14
N ALA A 20 -2.82 -1.94 -5.83
CA ALA A 20 -3.11 -0.64 -5.22
C ALA A 20 -2.23 0.47 -5.80
N ALA A 21 -0.91 0.21 -5.95
CA ALA A 21 0.03 1.18 -6.52
C ALA A 21 -0.33 1.53 -7.97
N ARG A 22 -0.66 0.55 -8.80
CA ARG A 22 -1.13 0.78 -10.18
C ARG A 22 -2.38 1.65 -10.21
N ARG A 23 -3.35 1.36 -9.35
CA ARG A 23 -4.60 2.14 -9.28
C ARG A 23 -4.36 3.56 -8.78
N GLY A 24 -3.54 3.71 -7.75
CA GLY A 24 -3.17 5.02 -7.19
C GLY A 24 -2.43 5.91 -8.19
N LEU A 25 -1.47 5.36 -8.94
CA LEU A 25 -0.75 6.08 -9.99
C LEU A 25 -1.69 6.49 -11.15
N SER A 26 -2.60 5.61 -11.56
CA SER A 26 -3.61 5.92 -12.57
C SER A 26 -4.53 7.06 -12.12
N LEU A 27 -4.97 7.03 -10.86
CA LEU A 27 -5.79 8.09 -10.26
C LEU A 27 -5.02 9.42 -10.17
N ALA A 28 -3.78 9.38 -9.70
CA ALA A 28 -2.92 10.55 -9.58
C ALA A 28 -2.70 11.23 -10.94
N ARG A 29 -2.43 10.45 -12.00
CA ARG A 29 -2.30 10.98 -13.37
C ARG A 29 -3.60 11.64 -13.85
N ALA A 30 -4.74 11.02 -13.58
CA ALA A 30 -6.04 11.57 -13.99
C ALA A 30 -6.39 12.87 -13.27
N LEU A 31 -5.98 13.02 -12.01
CA LEU A 31 -6.24 14.20 -11.18
C LEU A 31 -5.12 15.25 -11.22
N GLY A 32 -3.97 14.95 -11.84
CA GLY A 32 -2.79 15.83 -11.83
C GLY A 32 -2.16 15.99 -10.45
N LEU A 33 -2.26 14.97 -9.58
CA LEU A 33 -1.75 14.99 -8.21
C LEU A 33 -0.42 14.23 -8.08
N PRO A 34 0.46 14.64 -7.16
CA PRO A 34 1.64 13.87 -6.82
C PRO A 34 1.28 12.60 -6.04
N VAL A 35 2.19 11.65 -6.00
CA VAL A 35 2.05 10.39 -5.27
C VAL A 35 3.10 10.28 -4.17
N ARG A 36 2.69 9.74 -3.04
CA ARG A 36 3.56 9.34 -1.94
C ARG A 36 3.36 7.86 -1.67
N ILE A 37 4.40 7.05 -1.87
CA ILE A 37 4.36 5.60 -1.60
C ILE A 37 5.02 5.35 -0.24
N LEU A 38 4.27 4.75 0.68
CA LEU A 38 4.71 4.47 2.04
C LEU A 38 4.82 2.96 2.27
N ARG A 39 6.01 2.50 2.69
CA ARG A 39 6.25 1.14 3.17
C ARG A 39 6.80 1.19 4.60
N SER A 40 5.95 0.91 5.58
CA SER A 40 6.39 0.78 6.95
C SER A 40 7.13 -0.54 7.17
N TRP A 41 8.03 -0.58 8.16
CA TRP A 41 8.82 -1.77 8.45
C TRP A 41 9.14 -1.91 9.94
N SER A 42 9.46 -3.13 10.32
CA SER A 42 10.09 -3.50 11.58
C SER A 42 11.28 -4.42 11.29
N ILE A 43 12.11 -4.70 12.25
CA ILE A 43 13.26 -5.62 12.07
C ILE A 43 12.78 -7.01 11.59
N SER A 44 11.60 -7.45 12.03
CA SER A 44 11.03 -8.74 11.64
C SER A 44 10.44 -8.77 10.21
N THR A 45 10.07 -7.62 9.65
CA THR A 45 9.46 -7.50 8.32
C THR A 45 10.40 -6.92 7.26
N ALA A 46 11.50 -6.32 7.68
CA ALA A 46 12.50 -5.77 6.77
C ALA A 46 13.24 -6.88 6.00
N PRO A 47 13.59 -6.65 4.73
CA PRO A 47 14.53 -7.51 4.03
C PRO A 47 15.89 -7.50 4.75
N ARG A 48 16.61 -8.60 4.69
CA ARG A 48 17.94 -8.71 5.29
C ARG A 48 18.91 -7.78 4.56
N PRO A 49 19.62 -6.88 5.27
CA PRO A 49 20.67 -6.07 4.67
C PRO A 49 21.82 -6.94 4.14
N ALA A 50 22.56 -6.43 3.16
CA ALA A 50 23.75 -7.11 2.64
C ALA A 50 24.84 -7.34 3.71
N THR A 51 24.84 -6.53 4.75
CA THR A 51 25.76 -6.63 5.92
C THR A 51 25.34 -7.69 6.93
N TRP A 52 24.18 -8.35 6.74
CA TRP A 52 23.71 -9.37 7.66
C TRP A 52 24.57 -10.64 7.57
N SER A 53 24.94 -11.19 8.72
CA SER A 53 25.60 -12.49 8.82
C SER A 53 25.17 -13.25 10.09
N PRO A 54 25.29 -14.59 10.13
CA PRO A 54 24.96 -15.35 11.34
C PRO A 54 25.74 -14.84 12.55
N GLY A 55 25.04 -14.53 13.64
CA GLY A 55 25.65 -14.00 14.87
C GLY A 55 25.91 -12.49 14.87
N PHE A 56 25.64 -11.78 13.78
CA PHE A 56 25.75 -10.32 13.72
C PHE A 56 24.41 -9.70 13.32
N VAL A 57 23.90 -8.76 14.14
CA VAL A 57 22.72 -7.97 13.83
C VAL A 57 23.18 -6.63 13.26
N PRO A 58 22.88 -6.32 12.00
CA PRO A 58 23.23 -5.04 11.40
C PRO A 58 22.63 -3.84 12.14
N PRO A 59 23.23 -2.65 12.03
CA PRO A 59 22.62 -1.41 12.47
C PRO A 59 21.25 -1.17 11.85
N ARG A 60 20.40 -0.42 12.53
CA ARG A 60 19.04 -0.08 12.07
C ARG A 60 19.03 0.63 10.72
N GLU A 61 20.04 1.44 10.46
CA GLU A 61 20.25 2.19 9.23
C GLU A 61 20.40 1.28 8.01
N ASP A 62 21.04 0.14 8.18
CA ASP A 62 21.21 -0.86 7.11
C ASP A 62 19.86 -1.50 6.75
N PHE A 63 19.01 -1.78 7.74
CA PHE A 63 17.65 -2.25 7.51
C PHE A 63 16.81 -1.18 6.79
N ALA A 64 16.90 0.07 7.21
CA ALA A 64 16.20 1.19 6.59
C ALA A 64 16.60 1.33 5.11
N ALA A 65 17.89 1.26 4.81
CA ALA A 65 18.41 1.30 3.45
C ALA A 65 17.91 0.12 2.60
N ALA A 66 17.91 -1.09 3.17
CA ALA A 66 17.43 -2.30 2.48
C ALA A 66 15.91 -2.20 2.15
N VAL A 67 15.10 -1.66 3.07
CA VAL A 67 13.66 -1.43 2.83
C VAL A 67 13.43 -0.41 1.74
N ALA A 68 14.16 0.72 1.78
CA ALA A 68 14.03 1.77 0.78
C ALA A 68 14.41 1.26 -0.63
N GLU A 69 15.47 0.49 -0.73
CA GLU A 69 15.90 -0.12 -1.99
C GLU A 69 14.89 -1.16 -2.50
N ALA A 70 14.41 -2.05 -1.63
CA ALA A 70 13.39 -3.03 -1.98
C ALA A 70 12.10 -2.35 -2.48
N LEU A 71 11.67 -1.27 -1.84
CA LEU A 71 10.50 -0.50 -2.28
C LEU A 71 10.70 0.06 -3.69
N ARG A 72 11.86 0.70 -3.95
CA ARG A 72 12.15 1.25 -5.29
C ARG A 72 12.17 0.17 -6.36
N GLN A 73 12.81 -0.96 -6.08
CA GLN A 73 12.86 -2.09 -7.01
C GLN A 73 11.47 -2.69 -7.30
N ASP A 74 10.64 -2.85 -6.27
CA ASP A 74 9.29 -3.39 -6.39
C ASP A 74 8.40 -2.53 -7.29
N VAL A 75 8.53 -1.21 -7.24
CA VAL A 75 7.65 -0.28 -7.97
C VAL A 75 8.26 0.24 -9.27
N ALA A 76 9.57 0.09 -9.50
CA ALA A 76 10.26 0.62 -10.67
C ALA A 76 9.60 0.23 -12.02
N PRO A 77 9.22 -1.04 -12.26
CA PRO A 77 8.54 -1.41 -13.51
C PRO A 77 7.21 -0.69 -13.69
N LEU A 78 6.50 -0.45 -12.59
CA LEU A 78 5.22 0.24 -12.60
C LEU A 78 5.41 1.73 -12.85
N LEU A 79 6.41 2.37 -12.24
CA LEU A 79 6.69 3.79 -12.42
C LEU A 79 7.09 4.12 -13.86
N ALA A 80 7.71 3.18 -14.57
CA ALA A 80 8.04 3.34 -15.99
C ALA A 80 6.80 3.53 -16.88
N GLU A 81 5.61 3.07 -16.43
CA GLU A 81 4.33 3.27 -17.12
C GLU A 81 3.70 4.65 -16.83
N TYR A 82 4.23 5.38 -15.82
CA TYR A 82 3.71 6.66 -15.33
C TYR A 82 4.82 7.71 -15.18
N PRO A 83 5.61 7.99 -16.24
CA PRO A 83 6.78 8.88 -16.15
C PRO A 83 6.42 10.34 -15.86
N ASP A 84 5.18 10.72 -16.06
CA ASP A 84 4.61 12.04 -15.84
C ASP A 84 4.09 12.27 -14.42
N VAL A 85 4.02 11.22 -13.60
CA VAL A 85 3.56 11.32 -12.20
C VAL A 85 4.74 11.55 -11.26
N GLN A 86 4.66 12.61 -10.46
CA GLN A 86 5.66 12.90 -9.44
C GLN A 86 5.50 11.95 -8.25
N VAL A 87 6.54 11.16 -7.93
CA VAL A 87 6.48 10.14 -6.88
C VAL A 87 7.55 10.36 -5.82
N THR A 88 7.14 10.31 -4.56
CA THR A 88 8.03 10.31 -3.39
C THR A 88 7.85 9.02 -2.58
N PHE A 89 8.90 8.64 -1.83
CA PHE A 89 8.93 7.42 -1.05
C PHE A 89 9.14 7.71 0.42
N GLU A 90 8.40 6.99 1.28
CA GLU A 90 8.59 7.02 2.73
C GLU A 90 8.69 5.60 3.27
N THR A 91 9.69 5.38 4.13
CA THR A 91 9.91 4.07 4.76
C THR A 91 10.02 4.22 6.28
N PRO A 92 8.92 4.60 6.98
CA PRO A 92 8.94 4.76 8.42
C PRO A 92 9.10 3.41 9.12
N HIS A 93 9.82 3.43 10.24
CA HIS A 93 9.87 2.29 11.15
C HIS A 93 8.64 2.33 12.07
N GLY A 94 7.79 1.32 12.01
CA GLY A 94 6.59 1.25 12.85
C GLY A 94 5.54 0.30 12.32
N ALA A 95 4.40 0.24 13.00
CA ALA A 95 3.25 -0.55 12.58
C ALA A 95 2.57 0.10 11.36
N ALA A 96 2.32 -0.69 10.31
CA ALA A 96 1.84 -0.20 9.02
C ALA A 96 0.53 0.59 9.12
N GLY A 97 -0.47 0.07 9.84
CA GLY A 97 -1.74 0.78 10.01
C GLY A 97 -1.55 2.15 10.64
N ARG A 98 -0.78 2.24 11.72
CA ARG A 98 -0.52 3.50 12.41
C ARG A 98 0.23 4.52 11.53
N GLU A 99 1.25 4.08 10.79
CA GLU A 99 2.01 4.97 9.94
C GLU A 99 1.20 5.48 8.75
N LEU A 100 0.35 4.63 8.16
CA LEU A 100 -0.57 5.04 7.08
C LEU A 100 -1.66 5.99 7.58
N ILE A 101 -2.27 5.73 8.74
CA ILE A 101 -3.27 6.62 9.36
C ILE A 101 -2.65 7.99 9.65
N ARG A 102 -1.46 8.04 10.24
CA ARG A 102 -0.75 9.30 10.48
C ARG A 102 -0.44 10.06 9.18
N ALA A 103 0.02 9.34 8.15
CA ALA A 103 0.35 9.95 6.86
C ALA A 103 -0.90 10.43 6.08
N SER A 104 -2.07 9.85 6.35
CA SER A 104 -3.34 10.23 5.71
C SER A 104 -3.81 11.64 6.08
N GLU A 105 -3.34 12.21 7.20
CA GLU A 105 -3.63 13.61 7.58
C GLU A 105 -3.19 14.64 6.53
N GLN A 106 -2.24 14.26 5.67
CA GLN A 106 -1.68 15.13 4.63
C GLN A 106 -1.91 14.55 3.22
N ALA A 107 -2.88 13.68 3.05
CA ALA A 107 -3.18 13.04 1.77
C ALA A 107 -4.58 13.41 1.29
N GLU A 108 -4.76 13.44 -0.04
CA GLU A 108 -6.08 13.58 -0.66
C GLU A 108 -6.87 12.27 -0.56
N VAL A 109 -6.22 11.16 -0.86
CA VAL A 109 -6.78 9.81 -0.80
C VAL A 109 -5.69 8.84 -0.37
N LEU A 110 -6.02 7.91 0.53
CA LEU A 110 -5.20 6.75 0.85
C LEU A 110 -5.63 5.55 0.01
N VAL A 111 -4.70 4.95 -0.72
CA VAL A 111 -4.94 3.77 -1.56
C VAL A 111 -4.23 2.56 -0.95
N VAL A 112 -4.99 1.51 -0.67
CA VAL A 112 -4.49 0.25 -0.11
C VAL A 112 -5.08 -0.95 -0.86
N GLY A 113 -4.38 -2.09 -0.84
CA GLY A 113 -4.94 -3.35 -1.30
C GLY A 113 -5.92 -3.94 -0.28
N THR A 114 -6.74 -4.89 -0.69
CA THR A 114 -7.65 -5.61 0.23
C THR A 114 -6.91 -6.40 1.29
N ARG A 115 -5.66 -6.85 0.99
CA ARG A 115 -4.82 -7.67 1.87
C ARG A 115 -3.37 -7.23 1.77
N GLY A 116 -2.52 -7.77 2.65
CA GLY A 116 -1.07 -7.67 2.61
C GLY A 116 -0.41 -9.06 2.64
N LEU A 117 0.89 -9.10 2.97
CA LEU A 117 1.69 -10.33 3.04
C LEU A 117 1.18 -11.35 4.07
N GLY A 118 0.50 -10.92 5.13
CA GLY A 118 -0.01 -11.78 6.21
C GLY A 118 -1.49 -12.15 6.12
N GLY A 119 -2.13 -12.00 4.97
CA GLY A 119 -3.58 -12.15 4.82
C GLY A 119 -4.08 -13.58 5.04
N PHE A 120 -5.00 -13.76 6.00
CA PHE A 120 -5.71 -15.02 6.20
C PHE A 120 -6.76 -15.22 5.10
N ALA A 121 -6.85 -16.44 4.55
CA ALA A 121 -7.90 -16.81 3.63
C ALA A 121 -9.28 -16.70 4.32
N GLY A 122 -10.23 -16.00 3.70
CA GLY A 122 -11.60 -15.86 4.21
C GLY A 122 -11.94 -14.51 4.83
N LEU A 123 -10.97 -13.62 5.09
CA LEU A 123 -11.26 -12.25 5.50
C LEU A 123 -11.48 -11.35 4.29
N LEU A 124 -12.46 -10.48 4.38
CA LEU A 124 -12.77 -9.51 3.31
C LEU A 124 -11.67 -8.44 3.17
N LEU A 125 -11.14 -7.97 4.30
CA LEU A 125 -10.04 -7.02 4.42
C LEU A 125 -8.93 -7.57 5.30
N GLY A 126 -7.68 -7.20 5.01
CA GLY A 126 -6.56 -7.42 5.91
C GLY A 126 -6.58 -6.40 7.07
N SER A 127 -5.89 -6.72 8.15
CA SER A 127 -5.87 -5.89 9.37
C SER A 127 -5.42 -4.44 9.13
N VAL A 128 -4.47 -4.21 8.24
CA VAL A 128 -3.99 -2.86 7.90
C VAL A 128 -5.04 -2.09 7.10
N SER A 129 -5.65 -2.73 6.09
CA SER A 129 -6.69 -2.10 5.27
C SER A 129 -7.93 -1.77 6.10
N ASP A 130 -8.30 -2.66 7.02
CA ASP A 130 -9.40 -2.47 7.96
C ASP A 130 -9.16 -1.26 8.86
N GLN A 131 -8.00 -1.18 9.52
CA GLN A 131 -7.60 -0.02 10.32
C GLN A 131 -7.59 1.28 9.53
N CYS A 132 -7.11 1.26 8.28
CA CYS A 132 -7.11 2.44 7.43
C CYS A 132 -8.53 2.92 7.11
N VAL A 133 -9.44 2.00 6.76
CA VAL A 133 -10.85 2.34 6.48
C VAL A 133 -11.52 2.95 7.71
N GLU A 134 -11.19 2.45 8.90
CA GLU A 134 -11.83 2.87 10.15
C GLU A 134 -11.27 4.21 10.68
N HIS A 135 -9.97 4.49 10.45
CA HIS A 135 -9.28 5.56 11.18
C HIS A 135 -8.51 6.57 10.32
N ALA A 136 -8.43 6.40 8.99
CA ALA A 136 -7.74 7.39 8.15
C ALA A 136 -8.42 8.77 8.22
N ALA A 137 -7.61 9.82 8.10
CA ALA A 137 -8.09 11.22 8.11
C ALA A 137 -8.58 11.70 6.73
N CYS A 138 -8.35 10.91 5.67
CA CYS A 138 -8.81 11.18 4.31
C CYS A 138 -9.63 10.01 3.77
N ASP A 139 -10.19 10.16 2.57
CA ASP A 139 -10.87 9.06 1.88
C ASP A 139 -9.94 7.87 1.66
N VAL A 140 -10.49 6.65 1.73
CA VAL A 140 -9.74 5.41 1.54
C VAL A 140 -10.27 4.64 0.34
N LEU A 141 -9.40 4.42 -0.64
CA LEU A 141 -9.66 3.56 -1.78
C LEU A 141 -9.07 2.18 -1.53
N VAL A 142 -9.92 1.19 -1.31
CA VAL A 142 -9.51 -0.21 -1.19
C VAL A 142 -9.56 -0.88 -2.56
N VAL A 143 -8.40 -1.32 -3.05
CA VAL A 143 -8.26 -1.91 -4.39
C VAL A 143 -8.37 -3.42 -4.32
N ARG A 144 -9.38 -3.97 -5.01
CA ARG A 144 -9.55 -5.42 -5.17
C ARG A 144 -8.69 -5.95 -6.30
N THR A 145 -8.16 -7.15 -6.12
CA THR A 145 -7.41 -7.83 -7.17
C THR A 145 -8.30 -8.92 -7.78
N PRO A 146 -8.82 -8.73 -9.02
CA PRO A 146 -9.70 -9.69 -9.66
C PRO A 146 -9.08 -11.10 -9.72
N GLY A 147 -9.88 -12.12 -9.44
CA GLY A 147 -9.46 -13.53 -9.47
C GLY A 147 -8.71 -14.02 -8.24
N ILE A 148 -8.25 -13.11 -7.34
CA ILE A 148 -7.52 -13.45 -6.12
C ILE A 148 -8.36 -13.18 -4.87
N ASP A 149 -9.23 -12.17 -4.93
CA ASP A 149 -10.12 -11.79 -3.84
C ASP A 149 -11.45 -12.56 -3.84
N GLN A 150 -11.65 -13.46 -4.79
CA GLN A 150 -12.84 -14.31 -4.78
C GLN A 150 -12.64 -15.44 -3.79
N ALA A 151 -13.35 -15.38 -2.66
CA ALA A 151 -13.60 -16.57 -1.84
C ALA A 151 -14.35 -17.57 -2.73
N PRO A 152 -13.96 -18.86 -2.77
CA PRO A 152 -14.72 -19.85 -3.52
C PRO A 152 -16.14 -19.92 -2.94
N GLY A 153 -17.14 -19.57 -3.75
CA GLY A 153 -18.55 -19.82 -3.43
C GLY A 153 -19.44 -18.61 -3.16
N ARG A 154 -19.01 -17.36 -3.36
CA ARG A 154 -19.93 -16.22 -3.24
C ARG A 154 -20.27 -15.61 -4.61
N THR A 155 -21.06 -16.35 -5.38
CA THR A 155 -21.90 -15.76 -6.41
C THR A 155 -23.09 -15.14 -5.68
N LEU A 156 -23.11 -13.83 -5.54
CA LEU A 156 -24.36 -13.15 -5.18
C LEU A 156 -25.27 -13.27 -6.41
N PRO A 157 -26.46 -13.87 -6.29
CA PRO A 157 -27.41 -13.81 -7.37
C PRO A 157 -27.79 -12.34 -7.58
N LEU A 158 -27.58 -11.87 -8.81
CA LEU A 158 -28.00 -10.54 -9.27
C LEU A 158 -29.51 -10.49 -9.57
N ASP A 159 -30.28 -11.40 -8.99
CA ASP A 159 -31.75 -11.44 -9.08
C ASP A 159 -32.37 -11.05 -7.75
N ALA A 160 -32.28 -9.78 -7.42
CA ALA A 160 -33.32 -9.14 -6.62
C ALA A 160 -33.99 -8.12 -7.54
N THR A 161 -34.94 -8.59 -8.30
CA THR A 161 -35.99 -7.82 -8.96
C THR A 161 -36.50 -6.78 -7.98
N LEU A 162 -36.20 -5.52 -8.22
CA LEU A 162 -36.96 -4.42 -7.60
C LEU A 162 -38.32 -4.37 -8.31
N GLU A 163 -39.24 -5.23 -7.89
CA GLU A 163 -40.66 -5.07 -8.16
C GLU A 163 -41.36 -4.69 -6.85
N GLY A 164 -41.93 -3.47 -6.84
CA GLY A 164 -42.79 -2.99 -5.79
C GLY A 164 -42.69 -1.48 -5.62
#